data_1936990dcee3a9f78d645d9aaf042f12
#
_entry.id   1936990dcee3a9f78d645d9aaf042f12
#
_cell.length_a   1.000
_cell.length_b   1.000
_cell.length_c   1.000
_cell.angle_alpha   90.00
_cell.angle_beta   90.00
_cell.angle_gamma   90.00
#
_symmetry.space_group_name_H-M   'P 1'
#
loop_
_entity.id
_entity.type
_entity.pdbx_description
1 polymer ?
#
loop_
_entity_poly.entity_id
_entity_poly.type
_entity_poly.pdbx_seq_one_letter_code
_entity_poly.pdbx_strand_id
1 'polypeptide(L)'
;MAIEDLTIHERLTVQMEYVVPLVRDLQAILGEDVVNRALEERIRRDVEKAKGEPAPDIDLRAMASGTEVYAAGDVLGYEVLEASEDRFEMDVTRCGYKEMMERLGARDIGHLLICNLDFPMALRTGTELTRTQTCMQGGSHCDFRYRKRG
;
A
#
# COMPACT_ATOMS: atom_id res chain seq x y z
N MET A 1 17.91 0.33 19.19
CA MET A 1 17.25 -0.38 18.08
C MET A 1 17.43 0.45 16.82
N ALA A 2 18.02 -0.12 15.81
CA ALA A 2 18.16 0.55 14.52
C ALA A 2 16.85 0.51 13.75
N ILE A 3 16.64 1.45 12.81
CA ILE A 3 15.39 1.53 12.04
C ILE A 3 15.17 0.32 11.13
N GLU A 4 16.27 -0.31 10.70
CA GLU A 4 16.25 -1.56 9.92
C GLU A 4 15.79 -2.78 10.70
N ASP A 5 15.79 -2.73 12.03
CA ASP A 5 15.28 -3.80 12.89
C ASP A 5 13.75 -3.80 13.01
N LEU A 6 13.12 -2.69 12.61
CA LEU A 6 11.67 -2.56 12.64
C LEU A 6 11.02 -3.26 11.45
N THR A 7 9.88 -3.91 11.68
CA THR A 7 9.01 -4.38 10.60
C THR A 7 8.50 -3.20 9.76
N ILE A 8 8.00 -3.47 8.55
CA ILE A 8 7.39 -2.42 7.72
C ILE A 8 6.19 -1.79 8.45
N HIS A 9 5.39 -2.60 9.12
CA HIS A 9 4.25 -2.10 9.90
C HIS A 9 4.69 -1.16 11.03
N GLU A 10 5.72 -1.51 11.78
CA GLU A 10 6.25 -0.66 12.84
C GLU A 10 6.81 0.65 12.31
N ARG A 11 7.56 0.61 11.20
CA ARG A 11 8.07 1.82 10.53
C ARG A 11 6.95 2.74 10.07
N LEU A 12 5.93 2.18 9.42
CA LEU A 12 4.78 2.95 8.96
C LEU A 12 3.98 3.51 10.13
N THR A 13 3.86 2.77 11.24
CA THR A 13 3.20 3.28 12.45
C THR A 13 3.88 4.56 12.95
N VAL A 14 5.19 4.54 13.08
CA VAL A 14 5.97 5.73 13.51
C VAL A 14 5.79 6.89 12.53
N GLN A 15 5.84 6.62 11.22
CA GLN A 15 5.64 7.65 10.21
C GLN A 15 4.23 8.24 10.26
N MET A 16 3.21 7.42 10.42
CA MET A 16 1.82 7.87 10.43
C MET A 16 1.47 8.63 11.70
N GLU A 17 2.10 8.35 12.83
CA GLU A 17 1.95 9.15 14.05
C GLU A 17 2.33 10.63 13.84
N TYR A 18 3.25 10.92 12.93
CA TYR A 18 3.59 12.29 12.54
C TYR A 18 2.75 12.80 11.36
N VAL A 19 2.59 11.99 10.33
CA VAL A 19 1.93 12.40 9.08
C VAL A 19 0.43 12.66 9.28
N VAL A 20 -0.27 11.83 10.05
CA VAL A 20 -1.72 11.98 10.25
C VAL A 20 -2.07 13.32 10.91
N PRO A 21 -1.47 13.73 12.04
CA PRO A 21 -1.73 15.04 12.61
C PRO A 21 -1.42 16.20 11.63
N LEU A 22 -0.33 16.10 10.87
CA LEU A 22 0.02 17.09 9.86
C LEU A 22 -1.07 17.21 8.77
N VAL A 23 -1.54 16.07 8.24
CA VAL A 23 -2.60 16.06 7.25
C VAL A 23 -3.90 16.63 7.82
N ARG A 24 -4.25 16.28 9.06
CA ARG A 24 -5.45 16.84 9.74
C ARG A 24 -5.38 18.35 9.90
N ASP A 25 -4.23 18.88 10.28
CA ASP A 25 -4.03 20.32 10.38
C ASP A 25 -4.18 21.01 9.02
N LEU A 26 -3.62 20.44 7.97
CA LEU A 26 -3.79 20.94 6.60
C LEU A 26 -5.26 20.89 6.15
N GLN A 27 -5.97 19.81 6.44
CA GLN A 27 -7.41 19.70 6.15
C GLN A 27 -8.22 20.76 6.88
N ALA A 28 -7.89 21.05 8.14
CA ALA A 28 -8.57 22.08 8.92
C ALA A 28 -8.34 23.49 8.36
N ILE A 29 -7.17 23.76 7.81
CA ILE A 29 -6.79 25.08 7.29
C ILE A 29 -7.24 25.27 5.84
N LEU A 30 -7.02 24.27 4.98
CA LEU A 30 -7.20 24.36 3.52
C LEU A 30 -8.50 23.72 3.03
N GLY A 31 -9.16 22.94 3.86
CA GLY A 31 -10.31 22.12 3.49
C GLY A 31 -9.91 20.68 3.14
N GLU A 32 -10.75 19.74 3.54
CA GLU A 32 -10.54 18.32 3.35
C GLU A 32 -10.42 17.93 1.87
N ASP A 33 -11.31 18.43 1.02
CA ASP A 33 -11.32 18.13 -0.42
C ASP A 33 -10.05 18.59 -1.12
N VAL A 34 -9.51 19.75 -0.75
CA VAL A 34 -8.27 20.29 -1.32
C VAL A 34 -7.08 19.40 -0.97
N VAL A 35 -6.96 19.03 0.29
CA VAL A 35 -5.85 18.19 0.78
C VAL A 35 -5.92 16.79 0.22
N ASN A 36 -7.10 16.16 0.26
CA ASN A 36 -7.27 14.81 -0.27
C ASN A 36 -6.98 14.74 -1.77
N ARG A 37 -7.43 15.74 -2.53
CA ARG A 37 -7.10 15.84 -3.96
C ARG A 37 -5.60 16.01 -4.21
N ALA A 38 -4.91 16.77 -3.37
CA ALA A 38 -3.45 16.89 -3.44
C ALA A 38 -2.73 15.55 -3.18
N LEU A 39 -3.22 14.76 -2.23
CA LEU A 39 -2.68 13.42 -1.94
C LEU A 39 -2.93 12.45 -3.12
N GLU A 40 -4.12 12.46 -3.71
CA GLU A 40 -4.44 11.68 -4.91
C GLU A 40 -3.54 12.07 -6.09
N GLU A 41 -3.37 13.35 -6.32
CA GLU A 41 -2.52 13.87 -7.40
C GLU A 41 -1.06 13.49 -7.21
N ARG A 42 -0.57 13.47 -5.97
CA ARG A 42 0.78 13.01 -5.64
C ARG A 42 1.00 11.56 -6.09
N ILE A 43 0.04 10.67 -5.80
CA ILE A 43 0.11 9.27 -6.21
C ILE A 43 0.04 9.15 -7.73
N ARG A 44 -0.88 9.88 -8.37
CA ARG A 44 -1.03 9.87 -9.83
C ARG A 44 0.28 10.27 -10.53
N ARG A 45 0.94 11.32 -10.04
CA ARG A 45 2.25 11.74 -10.58
C ARG A 45 3.34 10.70 -10.37
N ASP A 46 3.34 10.03 -9.23
CA ASP A 46 4.30 8.97 -8.94
C ASP A 46 4.08 7.74 -9.83
N VAL A 47 2.83 7.39 -10.12
CA VAL A 47 2.48 6.35 -11.10
C VAL A 47 3.01 6.71 -12.50
N GLU A 48 2.76 7.94 -12.97
CA GLU A 48 3.25 8.39 -14.28
C GLU A 48 4.79 8.37 -14.35
N LYS A 49 5.45 8.79 -13.28
CA LYS A 49 6.92 8.71 -13.18
C LYS A 49 7.38 7.26 -13.23
N ALA A 50 6.78 6.37 -12.46
CA ALA A 50 7.14 4.96 -12.41
C ALA A 50 6.96 4.26 -13.77
N LYS A 51 5.95 4.64 -14.56
CA LYS A 51 5.77 4.14 -15.93
C LYS A 51 6.95 4.45 -16.85
N GLY A 52 7.61 5.58 -16.65
CA GLY A 52 8.78 6.00 -17.43
C GLY A 52 10.10 5.40 -16.94
N GLU A 53 10.13 4.78 -15.78
CA GLU A 53 11.33 4.17 -15.21
C GLU A 53 11.52 2.75 -15.76
N PRO A 54 12.79 2.30 -16.00
CA PRO A 54 13.06 0.92 -16.36
C PRO A 54 12.68 0.00 -15.19
N ALA A 55 12.08 -1.13 -15.52
CA ALA A 55 11.65 -2.12 -14.55
C ALA A 55 12.41 -3.44 -14.74
N PRO A 56 12.73 -4.16 -13.65
CA PRO A 56 13.34 -5.48 -13.74
C PRO A 56 12.39 -6.50 -14.37
N ASP A 57 12.94 -7.49 -15.04
CA ASP A 57 12.20 -8.71 -15.35
C ASP A 57 12.13 -9.56 -14.09
N ILE A 58 10.93 -9.75 -13.56
CA ILE A 58 10.70 -10.46 -12.31
C ILE A 58 9.89 -11.75 -12.57
N ASP A 59 10.27 -12.80 -11.88
CA ASP A 59 9.43 -13.99 -11.71
C ASP A 59 8.46 -13.72 -10.55
N LEU A 60 7.16 -13.68 -10.83
CA LEU A 60 6.18 -13.26 -9.83
C LEU A 60 6.01 -14.26 -8.68
N ARG A 61 6.54 -15.48 -8.79
CA ARG A 61 6.61 -16.41 -7.64
C ARG A 61 7.39 -15.82 -6.46
N ALA A 62 8.35 -14.95 -6.72
CA ALA A 62 9.12 -14.25 -5.67
C ALA A 62 8.28 -13.28 -4.82
N MET A 63 7.10 -12.89 -5.28
CA MET A 63 6.22 -11.99 -4.55
C MET A 63 5.65 -12.60 -3.26
N ALA A 64 5.56 -13.92 -3.18
CA ALA A 64 5.17 -14.60 -1.94
C ALA A 64 6.10 -14.24 -0.77
N SER A 65 7.41 -14.26 -0.99
CA SER A 65 8.40 -13.84 0.01
C SER A 65 8.31 -12.35 0.33
N GLY A 66 8.04 -11.52 -0.68
CA GLY A 66 7.80 -10.09 -0.48
C GLY A 66 6.59 -9.83 0.43
N THR A 67 5.52 -10.58 0.25
CA THR A 67 4.32 -10.48 1.09
C THR A 67 4.63 -10.82 2.55
N GLU A 68 5.46 -11.83 2.82
CA GLU A 68 5.88 -12.20 4.17
C GLU A 68 6.57 -11.03 4.91
N VAL A 69 7.33 -10.22 4.19
CA VAL A 69 7.98 -9.03 4.77
C VAL A 69 6.95 -8.00 5.25
N TYR A 70 5.89 -7.77 4.46
CA TYR A 70 4.79 -6.88 4.86
C TYR A 70 3.91 -7.47 5.96
N ALA A 71 3.80 -8.79 6.04
CA ALA A 71 3.02 -9.51 7.03
C ALA A 71 3.77 -9.75 8.34
N ALA A 72 5.06 -9.41 8.42
CA ALA A 72 5.89 -9.63 9.59
C ALA A 72 5.26 -9.04 10.85
N GLY A 73 5.25 -9.79 11.95
CA GLY A 73 4.55 -9.43 13.18
C GLY A 73 3.08 -9.86 13.19
N ASP A 74 2.69 -10.76 12.29
CA ASP A 74 1.31 -11.27 12.15
C ASP A 74 0.27 -10.16 11.93
N VAL A 75 0.63 -9.16 11.13
CA VAL A 75 -0.22 -7.99 10.86
C VAL A 75 -1.14 -8.16 9.66
N LEU A 76 -0.97 -9.21 8.86
CA LEU A 76 -1.85 -9.54 7.72
C LEU A 76 -2.39 -10.96 7.84
N GLY A 77 -3.70 -11.11 7.66
CA GLY A 77 -4.32 -12.39 7.31
C GLY A 77 -4.53 -12.42 5.80
N TYR A 78 -3.96 -13.39 5.10
CA TYR A 78 -4.04 -13.44 3.64
C TYR A 78 -3.96 -14.86 3.11
N GLU A 79 -4.44 -15.03 1.89
CA GLU A 79 -4.37 -16.27 1.12
C GLU A 79 -3.78 -15.98 -0.26
N VAL A 80 -2.76 -16.74 -0.65
CA VAL A 80 -2.21 -16.70 -2.00
C VAL A 80 -3.07 -17.61 -2.88
N LEU A 81 -3.70 -17.03 -3.90
CA LEU A 81 -4.59 -17.75 -4.82
C LEU A 81 -3.84 -18.31 -6.02
N GLU A 82 -2.83 -17.59 -6.50
CA GLU A 82 -1.99 -18.00 -7.62
C GLU A 82 -0.59 -17.41 -7.47
N ALA A 83 0.43 -18.21 -7.75
CA ALA A 83 1.81 -17.76 -7.84
C ALA A 83 2.49 -18.51 -8.99
N SER A 84 2.69 -17.82 -10.10
CA SER A 84 3.38 -18.31 -11.29
C SER A 84 4.42 -17.30 -11.76
N GLU A 85 5.14 -17.61 -12.82
CA GLU A 85 6.13 -16.70 -13.38
C GLU A 85 5.52 -15.34 -13.77
N ASP A 86 4.30 -15.34 -14.33
CA ASP A 86 3.65 -14.18 -14.92
C ASP A 86 2.56 -13.56 -14.05
N ARG A 87 2.17 -14.22 -12.96
CA ARG A 87 0.98 -13.89 -12.20
C ARG A 87 1.16 -14.15 -10.72
N PHE A 88 0.73 -13.18 -9.90
CA PHE A 88 0.59 -13.36 -8.47
C PHE A 88 -0.74 -12.78 -8.01
N GLU A 89 -1.55 -13.60 -7.36
CA GLU A 89 -2.85 -13.21 -6.85
C GLU A 89 -2.98 -13.57 -5.39
N MET A 90 -3.46 -12.63 -4.58
CA MET A 90 -3.76 -12.88 -3.17
C MET A 90 -4.95 -12.06 -2.70
N ASP A 91 -5.65 -12.59 -1.73
CA ASP A 91 -6.67 -11.87 -0.97
C ASP A 91 -6.17 -11.64 0.45
N VAL A 92 -6.21 -10.38 0.88
CA VAL A 92 -5.91 -10.00 2.26
C VAL A 92 -7.22 -9.80 3.00
N THR A 93 -7.50 -10.64 3.99
CA THR A 93 -8.76 -10.65 4.73
C THR A 93 -8.70 -9.93 6.07
N ARG A 94 -7.48 -9.76 6.63
CA ARG A 94 -7.21 -8.98 7.84
C ARG A 94 -6.00 -8.07 7.59
N CYS A 95 -6.13 -6.80 7.92
CA CYS A 95 -5.11 -5.80 7.62
C CYS A 95 -4.74 -4.98 8.86
N GLY A 96 -3.56 -5.24 9.42
CA GLY A 96 -3.02 -4.48 10.55
C GLY A 96 -2.71 -3.02 10.21
N TYR A 97 -2.47 -2.70 8.95
CA TYR A 97 -2.30 -1.31 8.49
C TYR A 97 -3.61 -0.53 8.59
N LYS A 98 -4.75 -1.15 8.25
CA LYS A 98 -6.08 -0.60 8.49
C LYS A 98 -6.31 -0.36 9.98
N GLU A 99 -6.01 -1.36 10.81
CA GLU A 99 -6.18 -1.28 12.27
C GLU A 99 -5.33 -0.15 12.86
N MET A 100 -4.11 0.02 12.37
CA MET A 100 -3.24 1.13 12.77
C MET A 100 -3.84 2.49 12.39
N MET A 101 -4.36 2.65 11.20
CA MET A 101 -5.01 3.89 10.77
C MET A 101 -6.32 4.15 11.54
N GLU A 102 -7.06 3.12 11.91
CA GLU A 102 -8.23 3.25 12.79
C GLU A 102 -7.84 3.80 14.17
N ARG A 103 -6.76 3.29 14.77
CA ARG A 103 -6.25 3.81 16.05
C ARG A 103 -5.83 5.28 15.96
N LEU A 104 -5.34 5.72 14.83
CA LEU A 104 -4.95 7.12 14.59
C LEU A 104 -6.14 8.02 14.18
N GLY A 105 -7.36 7.48 14.09
CA GLY A 105 -8.53 8.21 13.63
C GLY A 105 -8.45 8.65 12.16
N ALA A 106 -7.76 7.88 11.31
CA ALA A 106 -7.38 8.27 9.96
C ALA A 106 -7.66 7.20 8.89
N ARG A 107 -8.56 6.25 9.17
CA ARG A 107 -8.92 5.22 8.20
C ARG A 107 -9.45 5.81 6.89
N ASP A 108 -10.21 6.90 6.95
CA ASP A 108 -10.78 7.60 5.79
C ASP A 108 -9.74 8.10 4.79
N ILE A 109 -8.52 8.37 5.25
CA ILE A 109 -7.38 8.79 4.41
C ILE A 109 -6.30 7.70 4.27
N GLY A 110 -6.51 6.53 4.84
CA GLY A 110 -5.52 5.45 4.85
C GLY A 110 -5.16 4.95 3.46
N HIS A 111 -6.11 4.90 2.54
CA HIS A 111 -5.85 4.53 1.14
C HIS A 111 -4.96 5.56 0.43
N LEU A 112 -5.09 6.85 0.76
CA LEU A 112 -4.28 7.92 0.19
C LEU A 112 -2.84 7.95 0.72
N LEU A 113 -2.64 7.52 1.96
CA LEU A 113 -1.34 7.56 2.64
C LEU A 113 -0.58 6.23 2.59
N ILE A 114 -1.27 5.11 2.43
CA ILE A 114 -0.69 3.77 2.48
C ILE A 114 -1.06 2.94 1.25
N CYS A 115 -2.34 2.57 1.07
CA CYS A 115 -2.73 1.53 0.13
C CYS A 115 -2.41 1.87 -1.33
N ASN A 116 -2.64 3.11 -1.75
CA ASN A 116 -2.46 3.49 -3.15
C ASN A 116 -0.98 3.65 -3.56
N LEU A 117 -0.05 3.65 -2.61
CA LEU A 117 1.37 3.58 -2.89
C LEU A 117 1.80 2.24 -3.50
N ASP A 118 0.96 1.21 -3.37
CA ASP A 118 1.21 -0.09 -4.00
C ASP A 118 1.26 0.00 -5.53
N PHE A 119 0.51 0.92 -6.14
CA PHE A 119 0.47 1.05 -7.60
C PHE A 119 1.81 1.50 -8.21
N PRO A 120 2.42 2.62 -7.80
CA PRO A 120 3.73 3.00 -8.33
C PRO A 120 4.83 2.04 -7.91
N MET A 121 4.73 1.45 -6.72
CA MET A 121 5.69 0.45 -6.26
C MET A 121 5.66 -0.82 -7.11
N ALA A 122 4.48 -1.30 -7.47
CA ALA A 122 4.31 -2.43 -8.38
C ALA A 122 5.04 -2.18 -9.71
N LEU A 123 4.83 -1.02 -10.32
CA LEU A 123 5.49 -0.64 -11.57
C LEU A 123 7.01 -0.67 -11.47
N ARG A 124 7.58 -0.16 -10.37
CA ARG A 124 9.03 -0.15 -10.13
C ARG A 124 9.62 -1.53 -9.90
N THR A 125 8.81 -2.48 -9.44
CA THR A 125 9.24 -3.87 -9.23
C THR A 125 8.97 -4.78 -10.45
N GLY A 126 8.53 -4.22 -11.56
CA GLY A 126 8.32 -4.97 -12.80
C GLY A 126 6.94 -5.60 -12.93
N THR A 127 5.96 -5.11 -12.17
CA THR A 127 4.59 -5.63 -12.19
C THR A 127 3.56 -4.53 -12.43
N GLU A 128 2.35 -4.94 -12.79
CA GLU A 128 1.15 -4.09 -12.77
C GLU A 128 0.16 -4.68 -11.78
N LEU A 129 -0.36 -3.80 -10.92
CA LEU A 129 -1.36 -4.15 -9.92
C LEU A 129 -2.76 -3.74 -10.39
N THR A 130 -3.70 -4.67 -10.33
CA THR A 130 -5.13 -4.41 -10.36
C THR A 130 -5.72 -4.77 -9.01
N ARG A 131 -6.52 -3.87 -8.44
CA ARG A 131 -7.21 -4.08 -7.16
C ARG A 131 -8.51 -3.29 -7.17
N THR A 132 -9.63 -3.94 -6.86
CA THR A 132 -10.96 -3.32 -6.92
C THR A 132 -11.50 -2.91 -5.56
N GLN A 133 -10.95 -3.47 -4.48
CA GLN A 133 -11.37 -3.16 -3.11
C GLN A 133 -10.21 -3.30 -2.12
N THR A 134 -10.35 -2.66 -0.98
CA THR A 134 -9.42 -2.78 0.14
C THR A 134 -10.17 -2.87 1.46
N CYS A 135 -9.58 -3.55 2.45
CA CYS A 135 -10.07 -3.51 3.82
C CYS A 135 -10.11 -2.08 4.37
N MET A 136 -9.13 -1.25 4.00
CA MET A 136 -9.03 0.15 4.41
C MET A 136 -10.27 0.96 4.02
N GLN A 137 -10.81 0.72 2.84
CA GLN A 137 -11.98 1.41 2.30
C GLN A 137 -13.30 0.68 2.57
N GLY A 138 -13.31 -0.33 3.43
CA GLY A 138 -14.51 -1.03 3.88
C GLY A 138 -14.86 -2.27 3.07
N GLY A 139 -14.02 -2.71 2.15
CA GLY A 139 -14.17 -3.98 1.46
C GLY A 139 -13.98 -5.18 2.40
N SER A 140 -14.51 -6.33 2.00
CA SER A 140 -14.36 -7.57 2.76
C SER A 140 -12.92 -8.10 2.76
N HIS A 141 -12.16 -7.76 1.74
CA HIS A 141 -10.75 -8.13 1.54
C HIS A 141 -10.08 -7.15 0.58
N CYS A 142 -8.75 -7.23 0.49
CA CYS A 142 -8.00 -6.56 -0.57
C CYS A 142 -7.69 -7.59 -1.66
N ASP A 143 -8.15 -7.36 -2.87
CA ASP A 143 -7.98 -8.25 -4.00
C ASP A 143 -6.76 -7.89 -4.84
N PHE A 144 -5.57 -8.25 -4.36
CA PHE A 144 -4.32 -8.01 -5.09
C PHE A 144 -4.19 -8.94 -6.30
N ARG A 145 -4.06 -8.35 -7.49
CA ARG A 145 -3.87 -9.07 -8.75
C ARG A 145 -2.71 -8.45 -9.50
N TYR A 146 -1.56 -9.12 -9.45
CA TYR A 146 -0.33 -8.68 -10.10
C TYR A 146 -0.10 -9.45 -11.40
N ARG A 147 0.41 -8.74 -12.41
CA ARG A 147 0.85 -9.26 -13.71
C ARG A 147 2.23 -8.71 -14.01
N LYS A 148 3.01 -9.40 -14.85
CA LYS A 148 4.22 -8.82 -15.40
C LYS A 148 3.88 -7.51 -16.11
N ARG A 149 4.73 -6.52 -15.90
CA ARG A 149 4.66 -5.26 -16.61
C ARG A 149 5.06 -5.49 -18.08
N GLY A 150 4.17 -5.09 -18.98
CA GLY A 150 4.41 -5.19 -20.41
C GLY A 150 5.37 -4.13 -20.94
#